data_c3865feebc54b9bd8a47aee68ff95f07
#
_entry.id   c3865feebc54b9bd8a47aee68ff95f07
#
_cell.length_a   1.000
_cell.length_b   1.000
_cell.length_c   1.000
_cell.angle_alpha   90.00
_cell.angle_beta   90.00
_cell.angle_gamma   90.00
#
_symmetry.space_group_name_H-M   'P 1'
#
loop_
_entity.id
_entity.type
_entity.pdbx_description
1 polymer ?
#
loop_
_entity_poly.entity_id
_entity_poly.type
_entity_poly.pdbx_seq_one_letter_code
_entity_poly.pdbx_strand_id
1 'polypeptide(L)'
;LPISRNLMTNTRFDFMGTNKKSLIITVAIILVCIGSFAMRGLSQSIDFTGGRNFKVQFENPVEPEQIRELISSKFGDANVSVIAIGTDKKTVRISTNYRIEDAVNDVDSQIEAYLYETLKPVLTQNITLATFIDRDNHTGGSIVSSQKVGPSIADDIKTGAIYSVVLALIAIGLYILIRFRNIAYSIGSIVALSCDTIMIIGAYSLLWGIVPFSLEID
;
A
#
# COMPACT_ATOMS: atom_id res chain seq x y z
N LEU A 1 17.06 10.93 37.22
CA LEU A 1 15.64 10.70 37.54
C LEU A 1 15.54 9.43 38.36
N PRO A 2 14.98 9.42 39.59
CA PRO A 2 14.98 8.26 40.49
C PRO A 2 14.09 7.10 40.00
N ILE A 3 13.17 7.34 39.07
CA ILE A 3 12.20 6.36 38.57
C ILE A 3 12.84 5.34 37.60
N SER A 4 13.86 5.73 36.83
CA SER A 4 14.52 4.84 35.85
C SER A 4 15.59 3.94 36.47
N ARG A 5 16.08 4.28 37.67
CA ARG A 5 17.21 3.58 38.29
C ARG A 5 16.86 2.15 38.75
N ASN A 6 15.59 1.88 39.07
CA ASN A 6 15.14 0.58 39.60
C ASN A 6 14.22 -0.20 38.67
N LEU A 7 13.94 0.31 37.46
CA LEU A 7 12.93 -0.31 36.57
C LEU A 7 13.39 -1.62 35.95
N MET A 8 14.72 -1.87 35.89
CA MET A 8 15.26 -3.09 35.25
C MET A 8 16.29 -3.86 36.11
N THR A 9 16.49 -3.49 37.39
CA THR A 9 17.51 -4.13 38.24
C THR A 9 17.13 -5.51 38.73
N ASN A 10 15.87 -5.92 38.60
CA ASN A 10 15.38 -7.20 39.14
C ASN A 10 14.73 -8.12 38.11
N THR A 11 14.93 -7.87 36.81
CA THR A 11 14.42 -8.72 35.74
C THR A 11 15.34 -9.92 35.55
N ARG A 12 14.98 -11.08 36.10
CA ARG A 12 15.60 -12.37 35.85
C ARG A 12 15.03 -13.03 34.60
N PHE A 13 15.07 -12.33 33.46
CA PHE A 13 14.76 -12.98 32.20
C PHE A 13 16.00 -13.72 31.68
N ASP A 14 15.88 -15.03 31.59
CA ASP A 14 16.89 -15.87 30.94
C ASP A 14 16.75 -15.77 29.41
N PHE A 15 17.36 -14.73 28.84
CA PHE A 15 17.36 -14.49 27.40
C PHE A 15 18.07 -15.62 26.63
N MET A 16 19.09 -16.24 27.22
CA MET A 16 19.86 -17.30 26.56
C MET A 16 19.14 -18.64 26.58
N GLY A 17 18.43 -18.98 27.66
CA GLY A 17 17.62 -20.21 27.75
C GLY A 17 16.37 -20.19 26.87
N THR A 18 15.86 -18.98 26.56
CA THR A 18 14.66 -18.80 25.74
C THR A 18 14.95 -18.68 24.22
N ASN A 19 16.21 -18.62 23.81
CA ASN A 19 16.61 -18.39 22.42
C ASN A 19 16.01 -19.41 21.44
N LYS A 20 15.99 -20.73 21.79
CA LYS A 20 15.39 -21.76 20.94
C LYS A 20 13.88 -21.56 20.75
N LYS A 21 13.16 -21.14 21.81
CA LYS A 21 11.72 -20.88 21.74
C LYS A 21 11.43 -19.65 20.87
N SER A 22 12.22 -18.58 21.05
CA SER A 22 12.12 -17.36 20.22
C SER A 22 12.36 -17.68 18.75
N LEU A 23 13.38 -18.46 18.43
CA LEU A 23 13.68 -18.85 17.04
C LEU A 23 12.53 -19.67 16.42
N ILE A 24 11.93 -20.60 17.15
CA ILE A 24 10.80 -21.40 16.66
C ILE A 24 9.59 -20.47 16.39
N ILE A 25 9.31 -19.52 17.28
CA ILE A 25 8.21 -18.56 17.12
C ILE A 25 8.45 -17.69 15.89
N THR A 26 9.67 -17.17 15.71
CA THR A 26 10.02 -16.33 14.56
C THR A 26 9.88 -17.11 13.25
N VAL A 27 10.37 -18.34 13.19
CA VAL A 27 10.22 -19.21 12.01
C VAL A 27 8.74 -19.50 11.72
N ALA A 28 7.93 -19.77 12.76
CA ALA A 28 6.51 -20.00 12.59
C ALA A 28 5.80 -18.76 12.03
N ILE A 29 6.12 -17.55 12.53
CA ILE A 29 5.58 -16.28 12.02
C ILE A 29 5.98 -16.09 10.56
N ILE A 30 7.24 -16.31 10.20
CA ILE A 30 7.73 -16.18 8.82
C ILE A 30 6.97 -17.13 7.89
N LEU A 31 6.75 -18.38 8.30
CA LEU A 31 5.99 -19.35 7.50
C LEU A 31 4.53 -18.91 7.29
N VAL A 32 3.89 -18.37 8.32
CA VAL A 32 2.54 -17.81 8.21
C VAL A 32 2.53 -16.59 7.26
N CYS A 33 3.52 -15.71 7.36
CA CYS A 33 3.67 -14.55 6.48
C CYS A 33 3.86 -14.95 5.01
N ILE A 34 4.74 -15.91 4.75
CA ILE A 34 4.96 -16.44 3.38
C ILE A 34 3.69 -17.12 2.86
N GLY A 35 3.02 -17.91 3.71
CA GLY A 35 1.75 -18.55 3.34
C GLY A 35 0.66 -17.55 3.00
N SER A 36 0.50 -16.49 3.81
CA SER A 36 -0.44 -15.40 3.53
C SER A 36 -0.12 -14.69 2.21
N PHE A 37 1.14 -14.36 1.99
CA PHE A 37 1.59 -13.72 0.76
C PHE A 37 1.32 -14.59 -0.48
N ALA A 38 1.56 -15.90 -0.40
CA ALA A 38 1.33 -16.83 -1.50
C ALA A 38 -0.15 -17.02 -1.82
N MET A 39 -1.03 -16.94 -0.81
CA MET A 39 -2.49 -17.15 -0.98
C MET A 39 -3.25 -15.88 -1.32
N ARG A 40 -2.88 -14.75 -0.73
CA ARG A 40 -3.62 -13.47 -0.84
C ARG A 40 -2.92 -12.43 -1.72
N GLY A 41 -1.59 -12.55 -1.93
CA GLY A 41 -0.79 -11.54 -2.60
C GLY A 41 -0.63 -10.27 -1.77
N LEU A 42 -0.40 -9.15 -2.47
CA LEU A 42 -0.24 -7.81 -1.91
C LEU A 42 -1.20 -6.86 -2.61
N SER A 43 -1.81 -5.96 -1.85
CA SER A 43 -2.46 -4.78 -2.41
C SER A 43 -1.39 -3.76 -2.80
N GLN A 44 -1.16 -3.63 -4.09
CA GLN A 44 -0.17 -2.73 -4.66
C GLN A 44 -0.86 -1.44 -5.12
N SER A 45 -0.23 -0.30 -4.82
CA SER A 45 -0.61 1.01 -5.35
C SER A 45 -0.37 1.08 -6.87
N ILE A 46 -0.92 2.10 -7.52
CA ILE A 46 -0.69 2.37 -8.94
C ILE A 46 0.79 2.63 -9.25
N ASP A 47 1.60 2.99 -8.27
CA ASP A 47 3.03 3.20 -8.46
C ASP A 47 3.75 1.90 -8.84
N PHE A 48 3.22 0.75 -8.41
CA PHE A 48 3.75 -0.57 -8.73
C PHE A 48 2.99 -1.31 -9.84
N THR A 49 1.72 -1.00 -10.07
CA THR A 49 0.89 -1.69 -11.06
C THR A 49 0.66 -0.89 -12.33
N GLY A 50 0.93 0.41 -12.29
CA GLY A 50 0.43 1.37 -13.25
C GLY A 50 -1.08 1.60 -13.08
N GLY A 51 -1.54 2.78 -13.40
CA GLY A 51 -2.96 3.10 -13.26
C GLY A 51 -3.23 4.59 -13.14
N ARG A 52 -4.47 4.90 -12.78
CA ARG A 52 -4.94 6.24 -12.47
C ARG A 52 -5.52 6.28 -11.08
N ASN A 53 -5.19 7.32 -10.33
CA ASN A 53 -5.79 7.67 -9.05
C ASN A 53 -6.65 8.91 -9.22
N PHE A 54 -7.92 8.79 -8.90
CA PHE A 54 -8.84 9.91 -8.81
C PHE A 54 -9.18 10.13 -7.33
N LYS A 55 -8.91 11.32 -6.81
CA LYS A 55 -9.39 11.72 -5.49
C LYS A 55 -10.68 12.49 -5.69
N VAL A 56 -11.79 11.88 -5.32
CA VAL A 56 -13.15 12.46 -5.46
C VAL A 56 -13.64 12.87 -4.08
N GLN A 57 -14.09 14.11 -3.97
CA GLN A 57 -14.72 14.61 -2.76
C GLN A 57 -16.25 14.61 -2.96
N PHE A 58 -16.96 14.01 -2.00
CA PHE A 58 -18.41 13.96 -1.97
C PHE A 58 -18.98 14.97 -0.96
N GLU A 59 -20.22 15.42 -1.16
CA GLU A 59 -20.89 16.27 -0.18
C GLU A 59 -21.26 15.52 1.10
N ASN A 60 -21.70 14.29 0.95
CA ASN A 60 -22.10 13.40 2.03
C ASN A 60 -21.06 12.29 2.25
N PRO A 61 -20.94 11.73 3.46
CA PRO A 61 -20.15 10.54 3.69
C PRO A 61 -20.62 9.38 2.81
N VAL A 62 -19.67 8.69 2.17
CA VAL A 62 -19.94 7.55 1.30
C VAL A 62 -19.22 6.31 1.78
N GLU A 63 -19.83 5.14 1.57
CA GLU A 63 -19.16 3.88 1.87
C GLU A 63 -18.30 3.45 0.66
N PRO A 64 -16.99 3.24 0.86
CA PRO A 64 -16.06 2.90 -0.22
C PRO A 64 -16.47 1.64 -1.00
N GLU A 65 -17.06 0.67 -0.33
CA GLU A 65 -17.48 -0.58 -0.94
C GLU A 65 -18.62 -0.38 -1.95
N GLN A 66 -19.57 0.51 -1.66
CA GLN A 66 -20.63 0.90 -2.59
C GLN A 66 -20.04 1.52 -3.87
N ILE A 67 -19.07 2.42 -3.70
CA ILE A 67 -18.38 3.06 -4.83
C ILE A 67 -17.61 2.02 -5.65
N ARG A 68 -16.93 1.09 -4.97
CA ARG A 68 -16.18 0.01 -5.61
C ARG A 68 -17.09 -0.88 -6.47
N GLU A 69 -18.22 -1.31 -5.94
CA GLU A 69 -19.20 -2.13 -6.67
C GLU A 69 -19.74 -1.42 -7.92
N LEU A 70 -20.10 -0.14 -7.78
CA LEU A 70 -20.58 0.68 -8.90
C LEU A 70 -19.54 0.78 -10.02
N ILE A 71 -18.28 1.06 -9.65
CA ILE A 71 -17.20 1.22 -10.63
C ILE A 71 -16.84 -0.14 -11.24
N SER A 72 -16.68 -1.19 -10.44
CA SER A 72 -16.34 -2.52 -10.95
C SER A 72 -17.40 -3.07 -11.90
N SER A 73 -18.68 -2.80 -11.67
CA SER A 73 -19.76 -3.20 -12.57
C SER A 73 -19.68 -2.56 -13.95
N LYS A 74 -19.05 -1.41 -14.07
CA LYS A 74 -18.94 -0.61 -15.30
C LYS A 74 -17.58 -0.77 -15.99
N PHE A 75 -16.50 -0.88 -15.22
CA PHE A 75 -15.13 -0.93 -15.74
C PHE A 75 -14.65 -2.34 -16.10
N GLY A 76 -15.53 -3.36 -15.98
CA GLY A 76 -15.26 -4.74 -16.39
C GLY A 76 -14.11 -5.37 -15.59
N ASP A 77 -13.14 -5.98 -16.30
CA ASP A 77 -12.00 -6.70 -15.68
C ASP A 77 -10.89 -5.79 -15.14
N ALA A 78 -11.09 -4.47 -15.13
CA ALA A 78 -10.10 -3.56 -14.58
C ALA A 78 -9.99 -3.72 -13.05
N ASN A 79 -8.76 -3.69 -12.54
CA ASN A 79 -8.55 -3.61 -11.10
C ASN A 79 -9.07 -2.26 -10.59
N VAL A 80 -9.99 -2.31 -9.64
CA VAL A 80 -10.55 -1.12 -8.99
C VAL A 80 -10.33 -1.23 -7.49
N SER A 81 -9.61 -0.27 -6.94
CA SER A 81 -9.46 -0.07 -5.49
C SER A 81 -10.11 1.25 -5.11
N VAL A 82 -10.88 1.23 -4.03
CA VAL A 82 -11.60 2.40 -3.53
C VAL A 82 -11.37 2.53 -2.04
N ILE A 83 -10.85 3.68 -1.62
CA ILE A 83 -10.36 3.91 -0.27
C ILE A 83 -10.88 5.26 0.23
N ALA A 84 -11.47 5.27 1.42
CA ALA A 84 -11.82 6.53 2.08
C ALA A 84 -10.57 7.23 2.60
N ILE A 85 -10.47 8.54 2.38
CA ILE A 85 -9.43 9.41 2.91
C ILE A 85 -10.07 10.29 3.98
N GLY A 86 -9.50 10.22 5.20
CA GLY A 86 -10.03 10.98 6.34
C GLY A 86 -11.11 10.21 7.10
N THR A 87 -11.44 10.74 8.28
CA THR A 87 -12.43 10.14 9.19
C THR A 87 -13.87 10.52 8.86
N ASP A 88 -14.06 11.54 8.03
CA ASP A 88 -15.36 12.05 7.58
C ASP A 88 -15.98 11.24 6.45
N LYS A 89 -15.21 10.32 5.82
CA LYS A 89 -15.61 9.49 4.68
C LYS A 89 -16.18 10.29 3.49
N LYS A 90 -15.85 11.56 3.40
CA LYS A 90 -16.30 12.41 2.30
C LYS A 90 -15.35 12.41 1.11
N THR A 91 -14.09 12.09 1.34
CA THR A 91 -13.09 12.02 0.28
C THR A 91 -12.71 10.56 0.04
N VAL A 92 -12.75 10.16 -1.21
CA VAL A 92 -12.45 8.80 -1.64
C VAL A 92 -11.38 8.81 -2.71
N ARG A 93 -10.37 7.94 -2.56
CA ARG A 93 -9.40 7.64 -3.62
C ARG A 93 -9.92 6.45 -4.42
N ILE A 94 -10.04 6.64 -5.72
CA ILE A 94 -10.42 5.61 -6.68
C ILE A 94 -9.19 5.32 -7.54
N SER A 95 -8.66 4.13 -7.43
CA SER A 95 -7.51 3.66 -8.21
C SER A 95 -7.97 2.65 -9.25
N THR A 96 -7.58 2.81 -10.50
CA THR A 96 -7.94 1.88 -11.57
C THR A 96 -6.87 1.81 -12.66
N ASN A 97 -6.67 0.61 -13.21
CA ASN A 97 -5.82 0.40 -14.39
C ASN A 97 -6.62 0.39 -15.71
N TYR A 98 -7.88 0.82 -15.69
CA TYR A 98 -8.74 0.84 -16.86
C TYR A 98 -8.11 1.64 -18.01
N ARG A 99 -7.95 1.00 -19.18
CA ARG A 99 -7.38 1.58 -20.40
C ARG A 99 -6.05 2.32 -20.19
N ILE A 100 -5.19 1.79 -19.32
CA ILE A 100 -3.90 2.44 -18.99
C ILE A 100 -2.89 2.34 -20.15
N GLU A 101 -3.03 1.34 -21.01
CA GLU A 101 -2.17 1.11 -22.17
C GLU A 101 -2.53 1.98 -23.38
N ASP A 102 -3.72 2.58 -23.37
CA ASP A 102 -4.16 3.42 -24.46
C ASP A 102 -3.38 4.75 -24.47
N ALA A 103 -2.60 4.97 -25.53
CA ALA A 103 -1.78 6.17 -25.72
C ALA A 103 -2.52 7.36 -26.37
N VAL A 104 -3.86 7.30 -26.50
CA VAL A 104 -4.66 8.35 -27.13
C VAL A 104 -4.76 9.55 -26.20
N ASN A 105 -4.54 10.75 -26.75
CA ASN A 105 -4.49 12.00 -25.96
C ASN A 105 -5.79 12.39 -25.25
N ASP A 106 -6.93 11.74 -25.57
CA ASP A 106 -8.25 12.10 -25.01
C ASP A 106 -8.84 11.02 -24.09
N VAL A 107 -8.07 9.96 -23.79
CA VAL A 107 -8.54 8.85 -22.94
C VAL A 107 -8.80 9.33 -21.52
N ASP A 108 -8.01 10.25 -21.01
CA ASP A 108 -8.14 10.71 -19.63
C ASP A 108 -9.47 11.46 -19.43
N SER A 109 -9.85 12.35 -20.39
CA SER A 109 -11.14 13.05 -20.38
C SER A 109 -12.33 12.08 -20.55
N GLN A 110 -12.18 11.04 -21.39
CA GLN A 110 -13.20 10.01 -21.55
C GLN A 110 -13.41 9.20 -20.25
N ILE A 111 -12.33 8.89 -19.54
CA ILE A 111 -12.40 8.16 -18.26
C ILE A 111 -13.03 9.03 -17.16
N GLU A 112 -12.69 10.33 -17.10
CA GLU A 112 -13.31 11.26 -16.17
C GLU A 112 -14.82 11.40 -16.43
N ALA A 113 -15.23 11.49 -17.70
CA ALA A 113 -16.64 11.51 -18.08
C ALA A 113 -17.36 10.18 -17.73
N TYR A 114 -16.69 9.05 -17.97
CA TYR A 114 -17.23 7.75 -17.67
C TYR A 114 -17.33 7.51 -16.15
N LEU A 115 -16.36 8.00 -15.38
CA LEU A 115 -16.40 8.00 -13.92
C LEU A 115 -17.57 8.85 -13.39
N TYR A 116 -17.81 10.04 -13.98
CA TYR A 116 -18.96 10.87 -13.64
C TYR A 116 -20.28 10.13 -13.85
N GLU A 117 -20.48 9.52 -15.02
CA GLU A 117 -21.72 8.76 -15.32
C GLU A 117 -21.90 7.57 -14.36
N THR A 118 -20.81 6.94 -13.95
CA THR A 118 -20.83 5.81 -13.01
C THR A 118 -21.18 6.27 -11.59
N LEU A 119 -20.66 7.42 -11.16
CA LEU A 119 -20.88 7.96 -9.81
C LEU A 119 -22.16 8.80 -9.69
N LYS A 120 -22.81 9.13 -10.79
CA LYS A 120 -24.04 9.94 -10.83
C LYS A 120 -25.13 9.53 -9.81
N PRO A 121 -25.35 8.24 -9.51
CA PRO A 121 -26.34 7.83 -8.51
C PRO A 121 -25.99 8.26 -7.06
N VAL A 122 -24.70 8.52 -6.79
CA VAL A 122 -24.18 8.86 -5.47
C VAL A 122 -23.86 10.35 -5.36
N LEU A 123 -23.75 11.03 -6.49
CA LEU A 123 -23.54 12.47 -6.55
C LEU A 123 -24.88 13.21 -6.30
N THR A 124 -24.79 14.42 -5.75
CA THR A 124 -25.96 15.28 -5.56
C THR A 124 -26.54 15.69 -6.92
N GLN A 125 -27.87 15.82 -7.02
CA GLN A 125 -28.60 15.98 -8.28
C GLN A 125 -28.22 17.21 -9.13
N ASN A 126 -27.49 18.18 -8.59
CA ASN A 126 -27.15 19.43 -9.28
C ASN A 126 -25.70 19.48 -9.80
N ILE A 127 -24.95 18.39 -9.75
CA ILE A 127 -23.55 18.36 -10.20
C ILE A 127 -23.52 18.06 -11.69
N THR A 128 -22.94 18.98 -12.47
CA THR A 128 -22.71 18.78 -13.91
C THR A 128 -21.34 18.15 -14.15
N LEU A 129 -21.11 17.59 -15.34
CA LEU A 129 -19.81 17.07 -15.73
C LEU A 129 -18.70 18.13 -15.60
N ALA A 130 -18.98 19.37 -16.00
CA ALA A 130 -18.04 20.48 -15.88
C ALA A 130 -17.66 20.77 -14.42
N THR A 131 -18.63 20.74 -13.51
CA THR A 131 -18.40 20.92 -12.07
C THR A 131 -17.65 19.74 -11.46
N PHE A 132 -17.92 18.52 -11.94
CA PHE A 132 -17.26 17.30 -11.46
C PHE A 132 -15.77 17.25 -11.83
N ILE A 133 -15.41 17.74 -13.02
CA ILE A 133 -14.02 17.78 -13.51
C ILE A 133 -13.26 19.01 -12.97
N ASP A 134 -13.98 20.02 -12.47
CA ASP A 134 -13.37 21.23 -11.94
C ASP A 134 -12.62 20.94 -10.64
N ARG A 135 -11.29 20.92 -10.73
CA ARG A 135 -10.38 20.60 -9.62
C ARG A 135 -10.27 21.72 -8.57
N ASP A 136 -10.70 22.92 -8.91
CA ASP A 136 -10.71 24.08 -7.99
C ASP A 136 -12.00 24.11 -7.16
N ASN A 137 -12.98 23.29 -7.51
CA ASN A 137 -14.24 23.20 -6.79
C ASN A 137 -14.15 22.22 -5.63
N HIS A 138 -13.94 22.73 -4.43
CA HIS A 138 -13.87 21.93 -3.19
C HIS A 138 -15.20 21.86 -2.41
N THR A 139 -16.32 22.19 -3.04
CA THR A 139 -17.64 22.22 -2.38
C THR A 139 -18.32 20.85 -2.30
N GLY A 140 -17.71 19.81 -2.87
CA GLY A 140 -18.23 18.45 -2.94
C GLY A 140 -18.72 18.08 -4.33
N GLY A 141 -18.68 16.78 -4.65
CA GLY A 141 -19.05 16.23 -5.94
C GLY A 141 -18.07 16.56 -7.07
N SER A 142 -16.77 16.66 -6.78
CA SER A 142 -15.73 16.95 -7.77
C SER A 142 -14.48 16.11 -7.61
N ILE A 143 -13.73 15.98 -8.70
CA ILE A 143 -12.38 15.40 -8.70
C ILE A 143 -11.41 16.46 -8.18
N VAL A 144 -10.89 16.25 -6.97
CA VAL A 144 -9.91 17.16 -6.35
C VAL A 144 -8.51 16.95 -6.95
N SER A 145 -8.17 15.71 -7.32
CA SER A 145 -6.86 15.38 -7.85
C SER A 145 -6.97 14.15 -8.76
N SER A 146 -6.21 14.18 -9.85
CA SER A 146 -6.03 13.04 -10.74
C SER A 146 -4.53 12.82 -10.95
N GLN A 147 -4.08 11.58 -10.80
CA GLN A 147 -2.70 11.16 -11.02
C GLN A 147 -2.69 9.93 -11.93
N LYS A 148 -1.71 9.88 -12.82
CA LYS A 148 -1.52 8.76 -13.74
C LYS A 148 -0.08 8.27 -13.67
N VAL A 149 0.09 6.98 -13.51
CA VAL A 149 1.38 6.30 -13.60
C VAL A 149 1.31 5.33 -14.77
N GLY A 150 2.17 5.54 -15.77
CA GLY A 150 2.26 4.64 -16.92
C GLY A 150 2.85 3.28 -16.51
N PRO A 151 2.52 2.19 -17.26
CA PRO A 151 3.03 0.84 -16.95
C PRO A 151 4.56 0.76 -16.93
N SER A 152 5.24 1.44 -17.86
CA SER A 152 6.71 1.46 -17.92
C SER A 152 7.33 2.11 -16.68
N ILE A 153 6.73 3.20 -16.16
CA ILE A 153 7.20 3.86 -14.95
C ILE A 153 6.98 2.96 -13.74
N ALA A 154 5.84 2.28 -13.65
CA ALA A 154 5.55 1.33 -12.58
C ALA A 154 6.55 0.16 -12.58
N ASP A 155 6.90 -0.38 -13.75
CA ASP A 155 7.89 -1.45 -13.87
C ASP A 155 9.30 -0.97 -13.48
N ASP A 156 9.69 0.26 -13.84
CA ASP A 156 10.96 0.85 -13.41
C ASP A 156 11.01 1.04 -11.90
N ILE A 157 9.93 1.51 -11.26
CA ILE A 157 9.82 1.67 -9.81
C ILE A 157 9.94 0.30 -9.13
N LYS A 158 9.19 -0.71 -9.60
CA LYS A 158 9.23 -2.07 -9.06
C LYS A 158 10.64 -2.68 -9.12
N THR A 159 11.26 -2.56 -10.29
CA THR A 159 12.61 -3.09 -10.52
C THR A 159 13.64 -2.34 -9.68
N GLY A 160 13.54 -1.02 -9.63
CA GLY A 160 14.38 -0.16 -8.79
C GLY A 160 14.26 -0.47 -7.30
N ALA A 161 13.04 -0.73 -6.81
CA ALA A 161 12.80 -1.12 -5.42
C ALA A 161 13.52 -2.45 -5.06
N ILE A 162 13.42 -3.46 -5.95
CA ILE A 162 14.10 -4.75 -5.74
C ILE A 162 15.61 -4.57 -5.70
N TYR A 163 16.18 -3.85 -6.68
CA TYR A 163 17.62 -3.57 -6.70
C TYR A 163 18.10 -2.80 -5.47
N SER A 164 17.30 -1.82 -5.01
CA SER A 164 17.63 -1.02 -3.82
C SER A 164 17.69 -1.88 -2.55
N VAL A 165 16.75 -2.80 -2.38
CA VAL A 165 16.75 -3.73 -1.23
C VAL A 165 17.97 -4.64 -1.26
N VAL A 166 18.28 -5.24 -2.42
CA VAL A 166 19.45 -6.13 -2.57
C VAL A 166 20.75 -5.36 -2.30
N LEU A 167 20.89 -4.16 -2.88
CA LEU A 167 22.07 -3.31 -2.66
C LEU A 167 22.22 -2.91 -1.20
N ALA A 168 21.12 -2.56 -0.52
CA ALA A 168 21.13 -2.23 0.90
C ALA A 168 21.60 -3.41 1.77
N LEU A 169 21.10 -4.61 1.50
CA LEU A 169 21.52 -5.83 2.21
C LEU A 169 23.03 -6.11 2.02
N ILE A 170 23.52 -5.96 0.80
CA ILE A 170 24.96 -6.12 0.50
C ILE A 170 25.79 -5.06 1.23
N ALA A 171 25.38 -3.80 1.16
CA ALA A 171 26.10 -2.69 1.80
C ALA A 171 26.18 -2.85 3.31
N ILE A 172 25.06 -3.23 3.96
CA ILE A 172 25.02 -3.47 5.40
C ILE A 172 25.86 -4.70 5.77
N GLY A 173 25.78 -5.79 5.00
CA GLY A 173 26.57 -6.97 5.20
C GLY A 173 28.08 -6.71 5.11
N LEU A 174 28.50 -5.94 4.10
CA LEU A 174 29.90 -5.53 3.92
C LEU A 174 30.37 -4.61 5.05
N TYR A 175 29.53 -3.65 5.45
CA TYR A 175 29.85 -2.77 6.58
C TYR A 175 30.09 -3.57 7.87
N ILE A 176 29.23 -4.53 8.18
CA ILE A 176 29.37 -5.39 9.36
C ILE A 176 30.62 -6.28 9.25
N LEU A 177 30.90 -6.82 8.06
CA LEU A 177 32.09 -7.64 7.81
C LEU A 177 33.38 -6.84 8.08
N ILE A 178 33.49 -5.63 7.56
CA ILE A 178 34.64 -4.75 7.74
C ILE A 178 34.77 -4.33 9.22
N ARG A 179 33.66 -3.99 9.86
CA ARG A 179 33.62 -3.45 11.22
C ARG A 179 33.96 -4.50 12.27
N PHE A 180 33.42 -5.69 12.14
CA PHE A 180 33.59 -6.77 13.13
C PHE A 180 34.60 -7.83 12.70
N ARG A 181 35.07 -7.83 11.47
CA ARG A 181 36.04 -8.80 10.89
C ARG A 181 35.64 -10.27 11.11
N ASN A 182 34.36 -10.54 11.18
CA ASN A 182 33.82 -11.88 11.39
C ASN A 182 32.67 -12.14 10.43
N ILE A 183 32.85 -13.14 9.57
CA ILE A 183 31.87 -13.51 8.52
C ILE A 183 30.53 -13.96 9.13
N ALA A 184 30.56 -14.63 10.29
CA ALA A 184 29.34 -15.12 10.93
C ALA A 184 28.39 -13.97 11.32
N TYR A 185 28.92 -12.85 11.79
CA TYR A 185 28.10 -11.67 12.11
C TYR A 185 27.52 -11.02 10.86
N SER A 186 28.29 -10.96 9.78
CA SER A 186 27.79 -10.41 8.50
C SER A 186 26.66 -11.25 7.92
N ILE A 187 26.85 -12.57 7.86
CA ILE A 187 25.80 -13.49 7.38
C ILE A 187 24.57 -13.42 8.30
N GLY A 188 24.78 -13.45 9.61
CA GLY A 188 23.69 -13.35 10.58
C GLY A 188 22.85 -12.10 10.43
N SER A 189 23.49 -10.94 10.17
CA SER A 189 22.79 -9.69 9.95
C SER A 189 21.99 -9.65 8.64
N ILE A 190 22.54 -10.18 7.56
CA ILE A 190 21.83 -10.27 6.28
C ILE A 190 20.58 -11.16 6.42
N VAL A 191 20.74 -12.32 7.09
CA VAL A 191 19.60 -13.22 7.34
C VAL A 191 18.54 -12.52 8.21
N ALA A 192 18.94 -11.85 9.29
CA ALA A 192 18.01 -11.14 10.17
C ALA A 192 17.21 -10.07 9.41
N LEU A 193 17.90 -9.21 8.66
CA LEU A 193 17.25 -8.17 7.85
C LEU A 193 16.32 -8.74 6.77
N SER A 194 16.71 -9.85 6.16
CA SER A 194 15.85 -10.55 5.19
C SER A 194 14.59 -11.10 5.86
N CYS A 195 14.71 -11.68 7.06
CA CYS A 195 13.57 -12.15 7.84
C CYS A 195 12.64 -10.99 8.23
N ASP A 196 13.19 -9.84 8.66
CA ASP A 196 12.42 -8.66 9.01
C ASP A 196 11.65 -8.12 7.79
N THR A 197 12.30 -8.06 6.63
CA THR A 197 11.66 -7.65 5.38
C THR A 197 10.50 -8.58 5.02
N ILE A 198 10.69 -9.89 5.11
CA ILE A 198 9.63 -10.88 4.85
C ILE A 198 8.49 -10.75 5.86
N MET A 199 8.78 -10.50 7.13
CA MET A 199 7.76 -10.30 8.15
C MET A 199 6.93 -9.03 7.89
N ILE A 200 7.56 -7.93 7.48
CA ILE A 200 6.86 -6.69 7.15
C ILE A 200 5.92 -6.92 5.95
N ILE A 201 6.43 -7.47 4.85
CA ILE A 201 5.63 -7.76 3.66
C ILE A 201 4.49 -8.74 3.99
N GLY A 202 4.77 -9.77 4.78
CA GLY A 202 3.78 -10.73 5.21
C GLY A 202 2.72 -10.15 6.14
N ALA A 203 3.09 -9.21 7.01
CA ALA A 203 2.15 -8.50 7.87
C ALA A 203 1.19 -7.64 7.03
N TYR A 204 1.68 -6.93 6.00
CA TYR A 204 0.82 -6.20 5.06
C TYR A 204 -0.16 -7.15 4.36
N SER A 205 0.31 -8.29 3.84
CA SER A 205 -0.55 -9.30 3.20
C SER A 205 -1.58 -9.91 4.15
N LEU A 206 -1.23 -10.11 5.42
CA LEU A 206 -2.10 -10.73 6.41
C LEU A 206 -3.18 -9.77 6.92
N LEU A 207 -2.81 -8.51 7.13
CA LEU A 207 -3.69 -7.49 7.65
C LEU A 207 -4.61 -6.88 6.58
N TRP A 208 -4.22 -7.00 5.31
CA TRP A 208 -5.05 -6.52 4.20
C TRP A 208 -6.44 -7.16 4.22
N GLY A 209 -7.48 -6.32 4.19
CA GLY A 209 -8.89 -6.74 4.25
C GLY A 209 -9.41 -7.10 5.65
N ILE A 210 -8.55 -7.06 6.70
CA ILE A 210 -8.97 -7.28 8.09
C ILE A 210 -9.13 -5.94 8.82
N VAL A 211 -8.24 -4.99 8.53
CA VAL A 211 -8.27 -3.66 9.14
C VAL A 211 -9.19 -2.71 8.37
N PRO A 212 -9.88 -1.78 9.08
CA PRO A 212 -10.84 -0.86 8.46
C PRO A 212 -10.18 0.29 7.67
N PHE A 213 -8.88 0.26 7.47
CA PHE A 213 -8.12 1.23 6.67
C PHE A 213 -7.30 0.50 5.60
N SER A 214 -7.01 1.18 4.51
CA SER A 214 -6.24 0.60 3.41
C SER A 214 -4.79 0.36 3.81
N LEU A 215 -4.32 -0.84 3.57
CA LEU A 215 -2.92 -1.22 3.62
C LEU A 215 -2.46 -1.47 2.17
N GLU A 216 -2.19 -0.40 1.43
CA GLU A 216 -1.53 -0.45 0.13
C GLU A 216 -0.04 -0.16 0.31
N ILE A 217 0.80 -0.83 -0.48
CA ILE A 217 2.22 -0.50 -0.56
C ILE A 217 2.36 0.60 -1.60
N ASP A 218 2.74 1.79 -1.13
CA ASP A 218 3.05 2.98 -1.93
C ASP A 218 4.57 3.12 -2.12
#